data_df80e6fb2649116f14ddb518637fa5b2
#
_entry.id   df80e6fb2649116f14ddb518637fa5b2
#
_cell.length_a   1.000
_cell.length_b   1.000
_cell.length_c   1.000
_cell.angle_alpha   90.00
_cell.angle_beta   90.00
_cell.angle_gamma   90.00
#
_symmetry.space_group_name_H-M   'P 1'
#
loop_
_entity.id
_entity.type
_entity.pdbx_description
1 polymer ?
#
loop_
_entity_poly.entity_id
_entity_poly.type
_entity_poly.pdbx_seq_one_letter_code
_entity_poly.pdbx_strand_id
1 'polypeptide(L)'
;MGQLINKWVMESILTEDIKKTVVTYVGRFHPFHSGHYATYAHLVKKFGKDNVYIGTSDKVELPKSPFRFKEKVDIMSTMFGIPKNKIVQVKNPYAPKEILGKFDENTTAFITVVGEKDGGRLGGNYFQPYKGDVSIAVKDGGYVYTSPSQGNGISGT
;
A
#
# COMPACT_ATOMS: atom_id res chain seq x y z
N MET A 1 -6.81 41.95 12.07
CA MET A 1 -7.07 41.47 10.72
C MET A 1 -5.88 40.69 10.16
N GLY A 2 -4.70 41.29 10.16
CA GLY A 2 -3.53 40.67 9.59
C GLY A 2 -3.13 39.34 10.25
N GLN A 3 -3.28 39.24 11.57
CA GLN A 3 -2.91 37.99 12.27
C GLN A 3 -3.80 36.83 11.93
N LEU A 4 -5.09 37.08 11.76
CA LEU A 4 -6.02 36.00 11.41
C LEU A 4 -5.77 35.50 10.01
N ILE A 5 -5.52 36.39 9.07
CA ILE A 5 -5.18 36.02 7.70
C ILE A 5 -3.85 35.26 7.66
N ASN A 6 -2.87 35.71 8.43
CA ASN A 6 -1.57 35.06 8.50
C ASN A 6 -1.66 33.64 9.06
N LYS A 7 -2.54 33.45 10.04
CA LYS A 7 -2.75 32.11 10.59
C LYS A 7 -3.28 31.15 9.53
N TRP A 8 -4.23 31.59 8.73
CA TRP A 8 -4.75 30.78 7.63
C TRP A 8 -3.67 30.43 6.61
N VAL A 9 -2.87 31.41 6.24
CA VAL A 9 -1.79 31.21 5.29
C VAL A 9 -0.75 30.26 5.85
N MET A 10 -0.38 30.43 7.12
CA MET A 10 0.61 29.58 7.77
C MET A 10 0.12 28.14 7.87
N GLU A 11 -1.14 27.92 8.19
CA GLU A 11 -1.70 26.57 8.23
C GLU A 11 -1.70 25.92 6.84
N SER A 12 -2.01 26.68 5.81
CA SER A 12 -1.98 26.18 4.44
C SER A 12 -0.57 25.79 3.99
N ILE A 13 0.44 26.53 4.48
CA ILE A 13 1.83 26.24 4.15
C ILE A 13 2.35 25.06 4.94
N LEU A 14 2.02 24.99 6.24
CA LEU A 14 2.54 23.97 7.14
C LEU A 14 1.84 22.62 6.98
N THR A 15 0.56 22.63 6.63
CA THR A 15 -0.23 21.44 6.42
C THR A 15 -0.72 21.42 4.98
N GLU A 16 0.18 20.96 4.09
CA GLU A 16 -0.20 20.82 2.69
C GLU A 16 -1.30 19.78 2.54
N ASP A 17 -2.24 20.05 1.65
CA ASP A 17 -3.29 19.09 1.35
C ASP A 17 -2.71 17.86 0.70
N ILE A 18 -3.30 16.72 1.02
CA ILE A 18 -2.92 15.47 0.39
C ILE A 18 -3.44 15.47 -1.04
N LYS A 19 -2.51 15.32 -1.99
CA LYS A 19 -2.83 15.33 -3.42
C LYS A 19 -2.80 13.95 -4.04
N LYS A 20 -2.15 13.01 -3.38
CA LYS A 20 -2.03 11.64 -3.88
C LYS A 20 -2.11 10.68 -2.71
N THR A 21 -2.82 9.58 -2.90
CA THR A 21 -2.85 8.48 -1.94
C THR A 21 -2.22 7.27 -2.59
N VAL A 22 -1.22 6.69 -1.93
CA VAL A 22 -0.56 5.47 -2.39
C VAL A 22 -0.95 4.35 -1.46
N VAL A 23 -1.55 3.32 -2.03
CA VAL A 23 -1.98 2.13 -1.30
C VAL A 23 -1.08 0.98 -1.72
N THR A 24 -0.41 0.37 -0.75
CA THR A 24 0.51 -0.73 -1.04
C THR A 24 -0.05 -2.04 -0.51
N TYR A 25 -0.24 -2.98 -1.41
CA TYR A 25 -0.62 -4.34 -1.07
C TYR A 25 0.63 -5.21 -1.21
N VAL A 26 1.22 -5.55 -0.09
CA VAL A 26 2.50 -6.25 -0.08
C VAL A 26 2.35 -7.68 0.42
N GLY A 27 3.16 -8.57 -0.11
CA GLY A 27 3.12 -9.96 0.28
C GLY A 27 4.15 -10.78 -0.47
N ARG A 28 4.26 -12.04 -0.09
CA ARG A 28 5.17 -12.96 -0.76
C ARG A 28 4.61 -13.44 -2.09
N PHE A 29 3.31 -13.68 -2.15
CA PHE A 29 2.59 -14.12 -3.36
C PHE A 29 3.27 -15.32 -4.03
N HIS A 30 3.21 -16.47 -3.36
CA HIS A 30 3.89 -17.67 -3.82
C HIS A 30 2.93 -18.85 -4.03
N PRO A 31 2.07 -18.86 -5.07
CA PRO A 31 1.87 -17.78 -6.02
C PRO A 31 0.74 -16.82 -5.61
N PHE A 32 0.58 -15.77 -6.39
CA PHE A 32 -0.59 -14.93 -6.33
C PHE A 32 -1.81 -15.74 -6.79
N HIS A 33 -2.89 -15.72 -6.04
CA HIS A 33 -4.07 -16.53 -6.35
C HIS A 33 -5.36 -15.69 -6.27
N SER A 34 -6.50 -16.36 -6.49
CA SER A 34 -7.79 -15.69 -6.58
C SER A 34 -8.17 -14.92 -5.31
N GLY A 35 -7.76 -15.40 -4.13
CA GLY A 35 -7.98 -14.70 -2.88
C GLY A 35 -7.20 -13.38 -2.83
N HIS A 36 -5.97 -13.39 -3.31
CA HIS A 36 -5.17 -12.18 -3.42
C HIS A 36 -5.80 -11.21 -4.43
N TYR A 37 -6.27 -11.74 -5.55
CA TYR A 37 -6.91 -10.90 -6.56
C TYR A 37 -8.18 -10.26 -6.03
N ALA A 38 -8.98 -10.99 -5.26
CA ALA A 38 -10.19 -10.44 -4.66
C ALA A 38 -9.86 -9.25 -3.75
N THR A 39 -8.79 -9.37 -2.97
CA THR A 39 -8.31 -8.27 -2.14
C THR A 39 -7.86 -7.09 -3.00
N TYR A 40 -7.07 -7.36 -4.03
CA TYR A 40 -6.61 -6.32 -4.95
C TYR A 40 -7.79 -5.60 -5.61
N ALA A 41 -8.78 -6.35 -6.09
CA ALA A 41 -9.96 -5.77 -6.73
C ALA A 41 -10.75 -4.89 -5.74
N HIS A 42 -10.86 -5.34 -4.50
CA HIS A 42 -11.50 -4.54 -3.45
C HIS A 42 -10.76 -3.22 -3.24
N LEU A 43 -9.43 -3.25 -3.20
CA LEU A 43 -8.62 -2.06 -3.03
C LEU A 43 -8.76 -1.10 -4.20
N VAL A 44 -8.79 -1.63 -5.41
CA VAL A 44 -8.98 -0.80 -6.62
C VAL A 44 -10.34 -0.13 -6.60
N LYS A 45 -11.37 -0.85 -6.19
CA LYS A 45 -12.71 -0.28 -6.08
C LYS A 45 -12.78 0.81 -5.02
N LYS A 46 -12.09 0.62 -3.90
CA LYS A 46 -12.14 1.55 -2.77
C LYS A 46 -11.24 2.77 -2.98
N PHE A 47 -10.03 2.58 -3.48
CA PHE A 47 -9.01 3.62 -3.55
C PHE A 47 -8.68 4.11 -4.95
N GLY A 48 -9.11 3.38 -5.98
CA GLY A 48 -8.82 3.72 -7.36
C GLY A 48 -7.63 2.95 -7.91
N LYS A 49 -7.73 2.55 -9.17
CA LYS A 49 -6.74 1.74 -9.85
C LYS A 49 -5.34 2.38 -9.86
N ASP A 50 -5.30 3.69 -10.05
CA ASP A 50 -4.02 4.41 -10.16
C ASP A 50 -3.32 4.57 -8.82
N ASN A 51 -4.00 4.30 -7.73
CA ASN A 51 -3.47 4.48 -6.39
C ASN A 51 -2.96 3.19 -5.76
N VAL A 52 -3.32 2.03 -6.31
CA VAL A 52 -3.01 0.73 -5.71
C VAL A 52 -1.78 0.11 -6.38
N TYR A 53 -0.80 -0.23 -5.57
CA TYR A 53 0.45 -0.86 -6.00
C TYR A 53 0.62 -2.18 -5.27
N ILE A 54 1.15 -3.17 -5.98
CA ILE A 54 1.52 -4.45 -5.38
C ILE A 54 3.01 -4.46 -5.18
N GLY A 55 3.44 -4.75 -3.96
CA GLY A 55 4.85 -4.90 -3.64
C GLY A 55 5.18 -6.34 -3.27
N THR A 56 6.22 -6.89 -3.85
CA THR A 56 6.66 -8.23 -3.51
C THR A 56 8.17 -8.34 -3.69
N SER A 57 8.75 -9.37 -3.11
CA SER A 57 10.19 -9.56 -3.15
C SER A 57 10.62 -10.48 -4.29
N ASP A 58 11.92 -10.46 -4.57
CA ASP A 58 12.55 -11.42 -5.49
C ASP A 58 13.12 -12.63 -4.74
N LYS A 59 12.86 -12.72 -3.45
CA LYS A 59 13.43 -13.76 -2.61
C LYS A 59 12.79 -15.11 -2.88
N VAL A 60 13.63 -16.12 -3.10
CA VAL A 60 13.20 -17.51 -3.25
C VAL A 60 13.58 -18.28 -1.99
N GLU A 61 12.58 -18.91 -1.38
CA GLU A 61 12.78 -19.77 -0.20
C GLU A 61 12.00 -21.05 -0.44
N LEU A 62 12.70 -22.09 -0.87
CA LEU A 62 12.06 -23.37 -1.11
C LEU A 62 11.75 -24.08 0.21
N PRO A 63 10.62 -24.76 0.32
CA PRO A 63 9.55 -24.86 -0.69
C PRO A 63 8.50 -23.76 -0.60
N LYS A 64 8.60 -22.87 0.37
CA LYS A 64 7.54 -21.90 0.70
C LYS A 64 7.37 -20.81 -0.33
N SER A 65 8.45 -20.34 -0.95
CA SER A 65 8.41 -19.24 -1.88
C SER A 65 9.28 -19.58 -3.10
N PRO A 66 8.74 -20.36 -4.04
CA PRO A 66 9.54 -20.88 -5.15
C PRO A 66 9.69 -19.92 -6.32
N PHE A 67 8.98 -18.79 -6.31
CA PHE A 67 8.94 -17.91 -7.48
C PHE A 67 9.81 -16.67 -7.30
N ARG A 68 10.55 -16.34 -8.37
CA ARG A 68 11.26 -15.07 -8.47
C ARG A 68 10.28 -13.96 -8.77
N PHE A 69 10.73 -12.70 -8.60
CA PHE A 69 9.88 -11.54 -8.86
C PHE A 69 9.30 -11.56 -10.26
N LYS A 70 10.13 -11.86 -11.25
CA LYS A 70 9.68 -11.91 -12.65
C LYS A 70 8.53 -12.89 -12.86
N GLU A 71 8.64 -14.04 -12.24
CA GLU A 71 7.59 -15.08 -12.34
C GLU A 71 6.30 -14.62 -11.66
N LYS A 72 6.42 -13.95 -10.53
CA LYS A 72 5.26 -13.39 -9.84
C LYS A 72 4.55 -12.36 -10.69
N VAL A 73 5.31 -11.47 -11.34
CA VAL A 73 4.75 -10.46 -12.24
C VAL A 73 4.02 -11.12 -13.41
N ASP A 74 4.63 -12.15 -14.00
CA ASP A 74 4.00 -12.84 -15.12
C ASP A 74 2.68 -13.49 -14.72
N ILE A 75 2.63 -14.11 -13.54
CA ILE A 75 1.40 -14.71 -13.04
C ILE A 75 0.33 -13.62 -12.82
N MET A 76 0.68 -12.56 -12.15
CA MET A 76 -0.26 -11.48 -11.86
C MET A 76 -0.80 -10.82 -13.12
N SER A 77 0.06 -10.54 -14.08
CA SER A 77 -0.36 -9.83 -15.29
C SER A 77 -1.08 -10.75 -16.27
N THR A 78 -0.60 -11.98 -16.45
CA THR A 78 -1.16 -12.92 -17.43
C THR A 78 -2.46 -13.53 -16.95
N MET A 79 -2.50 -13.99 -15.70
CA MET A 79 -3.67 -14.68 -15.18
C MET A 79 -4.73 -13.76 -14.60
N PHE A 80 -4.32 -12.61 -14.09
CA PHE A 80 -5.25 -11.71 -13.38
C PHE A 80 -5.37 -10.33 -14.03
N GLY A 81 -4.59 -10.04 -15.06
CA GLY A 81 -4.70 -8.77 -15.78
C GLY A 81 -4.23 -7.56 -15.01
N ILE A 82 -3.37 -7.75 -14.02
CA ILE A 82 -2.84 -6.63 -13.24
C ILE A 82 -1.76 -5.91 -14.05
N PRO A 83 -1.82 -4.58 -14.17
CA PRO A 83 -0.80 -3.85 -14.94
C PRO A 83 0.58 -4.03 -14.35
N LYS A 84 1.55 -4.33 -15.21
CA LYS A 84 2.93 -4.57 -14.75
C LYS A 84 3.54 -3.34 -14.07
N ASN A 85 3.14 -2.14 -14.48
CA ASN A 85 3.66 -0.93 -13.88
C ASN A 85 3.15 -0.67 -12.46
N LYS A 86 2.19 -1.47 -12.00
CA LYS A 86 1.67 -1.41 -10.62
C LYS A 86 2.26 -2.50 -9.73
N ILE A 87 3.14 -3.33 -10.26
CA ILE A 87 3.79 -4.41 -9.52
C ILE A 87 5.25 -4.04 -9.34
N VAL A 88 5.70 -3.89 -8.10
CA VAL A 88 7.03 -3.34 -7.80
C VAL A 88 7.79 -4.30 -6.89
N GLN A 89 9.05 -4.51 -7.21
CA GLN A 89 9.94 -5.29 -6.35
C GLN A 89 10.35 -4.43 -5.17
N VAL A 90 10.09 -4.92 -3.96
CA VAL A 90 10.41 -4.19 -2.74
C VAL A 90 11.27 -5.04 -1.80
N LYS A 91 12.19 -4.40 -1.10
CA LYS A 91 13.05 -5.07 -0.13
C LYS A 91 12.40 -5.11 1.24
N ASN A 92 11.77 -4.02 1.65
CA ASN A 92 11.10 -3.92 2.94
C ASN A 92 9.62 -3.63 2.70
N PRO A 93 8.74 -4.61 2.97
CA PRO A 93 7.32 -4.42 2.70
C PRO A 93 6.66 -3.33 3.55
N TYR A 94 7.23 -3.04 4.72
CA TYR A 94 6.64 -2.02 5.60
C TYR A 94 7.16 -0.62 5.31
N ALA A 95 8.21 -0.52 4.51
CA ALA A 95 8.75 0.77 4.07
C ALA A 95 9.17 0.64 2.60
N PRO A 96 8.20 0.53 1.69
CA PRO A 96 8.50 0.25 0.27
C PRO A 96 9.00 1.49 -0.44
N LYS A 97 10.26 1.82 -0.25
CA LYS A 97 10.89 3.00 -0.82
C LYS A 97 10.85 2.99 -2.35
N GLU A 98 10.86 1.81 -2.94
CA GLU A 98 10.80 1.64 -4.39
C GLU A 98 9.47 2.17 -4.97
N ILE A 99 8.43 2.17 -4.16
CA ILE A 99 7.14 2.75 -4.56
C ILE A 99 7.06 4.20 -4.11
N LEU A 100 7.27 4.44 -2.83
CA LEU A 100 7.06 5.76 -2.23
C LEU A 100 8.04 6.82 -2.73
N GLY A 101 9.23 6.41 -3.13
CA GLY A 101 10.24 7.34 -3.63
C GLY A 101 9.88 8.04 -4.93
N LYS A 102 8.82 7.60 -5.59
CA LYS A 102 8.34 8.22 -6.83
C LYS A 102 7.41 9.40 -6.59
N PHE A 103 7.02 9.64 -5.35
CA PHE A 103 5.99 10.62 -5.00
C PHE A 103 6.52 11.66 -4.04
N ASP A 104 5.84 12.80 -4.00
CA ASP A 104 6.19 13.90 -3.08
C ASP A 104 5.81 13.50 -1.66
N GLU A 105 6.80 13.40 -0.79
CA GLU A 105 6.58 12.99 0.60
C GLU A 105 5.77 13.99 1.42
N ASN A 106 5.62 15.21 0.93
CA ASN A 106 4.88 16.26 1.63
C ASN A 106 3.38 16.24 1.31
N THR A 107 2.99 15.68 0.17
CA THR A 107 1.60 15.72 -0.31
C THR A 107 1.02 14.35 -0.63
N THR A 108 1.75 13.29 -0.35
CA THR A 108 1.32 11.92 -0.62
C THR A 108 1.00 11.20 0.68
N ALA A 109 -0.20 10.64 0.77
CA ALA A 109 -0.57 9.77 1.89
C ALA A 109 -0.22 8.33 1.57
N PHE A 110 0.24 7.60 2.58
CA PHE A 110 0.67 6.22 2.45
C PHE A 110 -0.25 5.32 3.25
N ILE A 111 -0.86 4.35 2.58
CA ILE A 111 -1.70 3.34 3.22
C ILE A 111 -1.08 1.97 2.93
N THR A 112 -0.73 1.24 3.98
CA THR A 112 -0.28 -0.13 3.82
C THR A 112 -1.42 -1.08 4.16
N VAL A 113 -1.60 -2.11 3.34
CA VAL A 113 -2.68 -3.06 3.48
C VAL A 113 -2.17 -4.31 4.16
N VAL A 114 -2.84 -4.73 5.21
CA VAL A 114 -2.49 -5.95 5.95
C VAL A 114 -3.71 -6.85 6.07
N GLY A 115 -3.48 -8.15 6.25
CA GLY A 115 -4.53 -9.07 6.57
C GLY A 115 -4.99 -8.91 8.02
N GLU A 116 -6.15 -9.48 8.35
CA GLU A 116 -6.68 -9.38 9.70
C GLU A 116 -5.72 -9.92 10.76
N LYS A 117 -4.94 -10.94 10.41
CA LYS A 117 -3.99 -11.55 11.33
C LYS A 117 -2.73 -10.73 11.54
N ASP A 118 -2.43 -9.82 10.63
CA ASP A 118 -1.15 -9.11 10.63
C ASP A 118 -1.24 -7.67 11.10
N GLY A 119 -2.45 -7.18 11.39
CA GLY A 119 -2.66 -5.79 11.77
C GLY A 119 -1.86 -5.34 12.98
N GLY A 120 -1.60 -6.24 13.92
CA GLY A 120 -0.85 -5.92 15.11
C GLY A 120 0.66 -5.89 14.96
N ARG A 121 1.19 -6.25 13.79
CA ARG A 121 2.63 -6.29 13.57
C ARG A 121 3.26 -4.93 13.30
N LEU A 122 2.44 -3.96 12.92
CA LEU A 122 2.90 -2.61 12.64
C LEU A 122 2.85 -1.79 13.91
N GLY A 123 3.86 -1.96 14.74
CA GLY A 123 3.97 -1.22 15.97
C GLY A 123 4.65 0.13 15.78
N GLY A 124 4.81 0.86 16.88
CA GLY A 124 5.46 2.15 16.88
C GLY A 124 4.51 3.30 16.61
N ASN A 125 5.07 4.48 16.35
CA ASN A 125 4.30 5.70 16.24
C ASN A 125 4.05 6.16 14.80
N TYR A 126 4.63 5.47 13.83
CA TYR A 126 4.51 5.89 12.44
C TYR A 126 3.14 5.60 11.87
N PHE A 127 2.61 4.40 12.10
CA PHE A 127 1.35 3.96 11.51
C PHE A 127 0.17 4.20 12.43
N GLN A 128 -0.95 4.58 11.85
CA GLN A 128 -2.24 4.68 12.55
C GLN A 128 -3.32 4.00 11.71
N PRO A 129 -4.42 3.57 12.33
CA PRO A 129 -5.49 2.93 11.57
C PRO A 129 -6.11 3.89 10.56
N TYR A 130 -6.40 3.36 9.37
CA TYR A 130 -7.15 4.12 8.38
C TYR A 130 -8.63 4.14 8.77
N LYS A 131 -9.21 5.33 8.88
CA LYS A 131 -10.59 5.50 9.35
C LYS A 131 -11.51 6.15 8.31
N GLY A 132 -11.10 6.15 7.06
CA GLY A 132 -11.93 6.67 5.98
C GLY A 132 -11.39 7.91 5.30
N ASP A 133 -10.42 8.57 5.89
CA ASP A 133 -9.79 9.74 5.28
C ASP A 133 -8.29 9.75 5.57
N VAL A 134 -7.58 10.58 4.84
CA VAL A 134 -6.14 10.75 5.02
C VAL A 134 -5.86 12.23 5.21
N SER A 135 -5.06 12.56 6.22
CA SER A 135 -4.73 13.94 6.55
C SER A 135 -3.24 14.18 6.74
N ILE A 136 -2.45 13.11 6.88
CA ILE A 136 -1.00 13.25 7.06
C ILE A 136 -0.26 12.71 5.84
N ALA A 137 0.86 13.35 5.53
CA ALA A 137 1.72 12.92 4.44
C ALA A 137 2.69 11.83 4.90
N VAL A 138 3.23 11.08 3.96
CA VAL A 138 4.09 9.94 4.23
C VAL A 138 5.30 10.30 5.07
N LYS A 139 5.80 11.53 4.97
CA LYS A 139 6.92 11.96 5.81
C LYS A 139 6.59 12.01 7.30
N ASP A 140 5.32 12.20 7.63
CA ASP A 140 4.86 12.34 9.02
C ASP A 140 4.26 11.05 9.58
N GLY A 141 3.81 10.14 8.73
CA GLY A 141 3.24 8.88 9.16
C GLY A 141 2.49 8.18 8.05
N GLY A 142 2.03 6.99 8.36
CA GLY A 142 1.27 6.19 7.42
C GLY A 142 0.00 5.65 8.05
N TYR A 143 -0.81 5.01 7.22
CA TYR A 143 -2.07 4.41 7.63
C TYR A 143 -2.03 2.91 7.41
N VAL A 144 -2.69 2.19 8.28
CA VAL A 144 -2.89 0.74 8.13
C VAL A 144 -4.34 0.50 7.76
N TYR A 145 -4.57 -0.15 6.65
CA TYR A 145 -5.88 -0.63 6.27
C TYR A 145 -5.90 -2.14 6.43
N THR A 146 -6.76 -2.62 7.33
CA THR A 146 -6.93 -4.05 7.51
C THR A 146 -7.98 -4.51 6.52
N SER A 147 -7.53 -5.27 5.53
CA SER A 147 -8.42 -5.77 4.50
C SER A 147 -9.33 -6.85 5.07
N PRO A 148 -10.63 -6.78 4.83
CA PRO A 148 -11.51 -7.88 5.21
C PRO A 148 -11.13 -9.13 4.44
N SER A 149 -11.35 -10.29 5.07
CA SER A 149 -11.06 -11.56 4.44
C SER A 149 -11.88 -11.71 3.16
N GLN A 150 -11.20 -12.02 2.06
CA GLN A 150 -11.81 -12.25 0.77
C GLN A 150 -11.56 -13.71 0.38
N GLY A 151 -12.47 -14.27 -0.40
CA GLY A 151 -12.25 -15.61 -0.94
C GLY A 151 -12.48 -16.75 0.04
N ASN A 152 -13.53 -16.68 0.84
CA ASN A 152 -14.01 -17.79 1.67
C ASN A 152 -12.96 -18.35 2.63
N GLY A 153 -12.21 -17.48 3.25
CA GLY A 153 -11.23 -17.90 4.24
C GLY A 153 -9.93 -18.44 3.68
N ILE A 154 -9.70 -18.26 2.40
CA ILE A 154 -8.41 -18.65 1.81
C ILE A 154 -7.35 -17.72 2.35
N SER A 155 -6.31 -18.32 2.93
CA SER A 155 -5.20 -17.55 3.47
C SER A 155 -4.42 -16.86 2.38
N GLY A 156 -4.05 -15.60 2.60
CA GLY A 156 -3.26 -14.84 1.67
C GLY A 156 -1.76 -15.12 1.72
N THR A 157 -1.34 -16.01 2.56
CA THR A 157 0.09 -16.30 2.69
C THR A 157 0.60 -17.27 1.65
#